data_57ec5d5aafd7718c4cb5453346c8735e
#
_entry.id   57ec5d5aafd7718c4cb5453346c8735e
#
_cell.length_a   1.000
_cell.length_b   1.000
_cell.length_c   1.000
_cell.angle_alpha   90.00
_cell.angle_beta   90.00
_cell.angle_gamma   90.00
#
_symmetry.space_group_name_H-M   'P 1'
#
loop_
_entity.id
_entity.type
_entity.pdbx_description
1 polymer ?
#
loop_
_entity_poly.entity_id
_entity_poly.type
_entity_poly.pdbx_seq_one_letter_code
_entity_poly.pdbx_strand_id
1 'polypeptide(L)'
;MNNREKLLENYVRLSGISFHNNVAFAHTKYQVNWKKTALTMWLGHIVSKKTEFYVLSFEREGITFMQYDNLKFLDGVYFFDYCFVTDFKVKKKGAESEMRFMYQGQEVVLMLQRYAVDSPWIKEYMHYLEQNHFFYD
;
A
#
# COMPACT_ATOMS: atom_id res chain seq x y z
N MET A 1 -0.41 -22.50 -6.12
CA MET A 1 -0.60 -21.03 -5.97
C MET A 1 -0.35 -20.65 -4.53
N ASN A 2 0.57 -19.72 -4.29
CA ASN A 2 0.87 -19.30 -2.93
C ASN A 2 -0.13 -18.23 -2.44
N ASN A 3 0.02 -17.81 -1.18
CA ASN A 3 -0.94 -16.90 -0.57
C ASN A 3 -0.97 -15.52 -1.25
N ARG A 4 0.18 -15.01 -1.70
CA ARG A 4 0.24 -13.72 -2.38
C ARG A 4 -0.46 -13.75 -3.72
N GLU A 5 -0.28 -14.84 -4.46
CA GLU A 5 -0.97 -15.01 -5.74
C GLU A 5 -2.48 -15.08 -5.57
N LYS A 6 -2.93 -15.78 -4.52
CA LYS A 6 -4.36 -15.85 -4.19
C LYS A 6 -4.91 -14.48 -3.81
N LEU A 7 -4.14 -13.69 -3.08
CA LEU A 7 -4.54 -12.32 -2.73
C LEU A 7 -4.68 -11.46 -3.97
N LEU A 8 -3.73 -11.52 -4.89
CA LEU A 8 -3.80 -10.73 -6.12
C LEU A 8 -4.97 -11.17 -7.00
N GLU A 9 -5.24 -12.45 -7.07
CA GLU A 9 -6.38 -12.98 -7.81
C GLU A 9 -7.70 -12.44 -7.23
N ASN A 10 -7.81 -12.45 -5.91
CA ASN A 10 -8.97 -11.89 -5.22
C ASN A 10 -9.07 -10.37 -5.42
N TYR A 11 -7.94 -9.68 -5.43
CA TYR A 11 -7.91 -8.25 -5.67
C TYR A 11 -8.52 -7.91 -7.03
N VAL A 12 -8.11 -8.61 -8.08
CA VAL A 12 -8.65 -8.39 -9.43
C VAL A 12 -10.16 -8.67 -9.46
N ARG A 13 -10.56 -9.76 -8.83
CA ARG A 13 -11.97 -10.15 -8.80
C ARG A 13 -12.85 -9.12 -8.08
N LEU A 14 -12.36 -8.55 -6.97
CA LEU A 14 -13.13 -7.60 -6.16
C LEU A 14 -13.10 -6.20 -6.72
N SER A 15 -11.96 -5.77 -7.23
CA SER A 15 -11.79 -4.39 -7.71
C SER A 15 -12.21 -4.21 -9.17
N GLY A 16 -12.17 -5.29 -9.94
CA GLY A 16 -12.35 -5.21 -11.39
C GLY A 16 -11.19 -4.56 -12.12
N ILE A 17 -10.13 -4.24 -11.39
CA ILE A 17 -8.94 -3.60 -11.97
C ILE A 17 -7.90 -4.67 -12.24
N SER A 18 -7.48 -4.82 -13.49
CA SER A 18 -6.35 -5.67 -13.79
C SER A 18 -5.08 -4.94 -13.36
N PHE A 19 -4.13 -5.69 -12.83
CA PHE A 19 -2.84 -5.14 -12.47
C PHE A 19 -1.77 -5.69 -13.42
N HIS A 20 -0.70 -4.93 -13.57
CA HIS A 20 0.49 -5.38 -14.27
C HIS A 20 1.60 -5.52 -13.23
N ASN A 21 2.67 -4.80 -13.37
CA ASN A 21 3.75 -4.82 -12.38
C ASN A 21 3.60 -3.70 -11.36
N ASN A 22 2.42 -3.15 -11.21
CA ASN A 22 2.18 -1.92 -10.46
C ASN A 22 1.65 -2.14 -9.05
N VAL A 23 1.81 -3.33 -8.49
CA VAL A 23 1.34 -3.63 -7.14
C VAL A 23 2.50 -3.89 -6.18
N ALA A 24 2.28 -3.57 -4.92
CA ALA A 24 3.22 -3.85 -3.85
C ALA A 24 2.47 -4.36 -2.62
N PHE A 25 3.14 -5.19 -1.85
CA PHE A 25 2.65 -5.61 -0.53
C PHE A 25 3.31 -4.75 0.51
N ALA A 26 2.51 -4.25 1.44
CA ALA A 26 2.98 -3.30 2.43
C ALA A 26 2.43 -3.61 3.80
N HIS A 27 3.09 -3.07 4.82
CA HIS A 27 2.56 -3.10 6.17
C HIS A 27 2.87 -1.79 6.87
N THR A 28 2.13 -1.51 7.93
CA THR A 28 2.35 -0.32 8.72
C THR A 28 3.61 -0.47 9.58
N LYS A 29 4.32 0.63 9.75
CA LYS A 29 5.51 0.68 10.62
C LYS A 29 5.15 1.11 12.03
N TYR A 30 4.17 2.01 12.14
CA TYR A 30 3.73 2.58 13.42
C TYR A 30 2.23 2.50 13.51
N GLN A 31 1.69 2.98 14.62
CA GLN A 31 0.28 3.26 14.73
C GLN A 31 -0.16 4.15 13.56
N VAL A 32 -1.29 3.79 12.97
CA VAL A 32 -1.74 4.45 11.75
C VAL A 32 -2.44 5.74 12.10
N ASN A 33 -1.70 6.84 12.08
CA ASN A 33 -2.25 8.16 12.43
C ASN A 33 -3.14 8.74 11.33
N TRP A 34 -2.86 8.41 10.06
CA TRP A 34 -3.64 8.93 8.96
C TRP A 34 -5.09 8.44 8.99
N LYS A 35 -5.32 7.22 9.47
CA LYS A 35 -6.68 6.71 9.68
C LYS A 35 -7.43 7.53 10.70
N LYS A 36 -6.71 8.02 11.69
CA LYS A 36 -7.29 8.84 12.74
C LYS A 36 -7.89 10.12 12.17
N THR A 37 -7.29 10.68 11.13
CA THR A 37 -7.82 11.88 10.48
C THR A 37 -8.85 11.55 9.42
N ALA A 38 -8.63 10.52 8.61
CA ALA A 38 -9.51 10.18 7.51
C ALA A 38 -10.81 9.53 7.95
N LEU A 39 -10.77 8.75 9.03
CA LEU A 39 -11.93 7.99 9.49
C LEU A 39 -12.49 8.45 10.82
N THR A 40 -11.68 9.07 11.66
CA THR A 40 -12.07 9.28 13.04
C THR A 40 -12.73 10.59 13.31
N MET A 41 -12.89 11.38 12.31
CA MET A 41 -13.79 12.51 12.51
C MET A 41 -15.15 12.01 12.96
N TRP A 42 -15.46 10.75 12.67
CA TRP A 42 -16.77 10.23 13.06
C TRP A 42 -16.77 8.83 13.66
N LEU A 43 -15.68 8.13 13.69
CA LEU A 43 -15.60 6.87 14.42
C LEU A 43 -15.04 7.03 15.83
N GLY A 44 -14.43 8.18 16.10
CA GLY A 44 -14.06 8.58 17.45
C GLY A 44 -13.09 7.67 18.17
N HIS A 45 -12.37 6.77 17.45
CA HIS A 45 -11.60 5.85 18.22
C HIS A 45 -10.59 5.04 17.42
N ILE A 46 -9.71 4.57 18.12
CA ILE A 46 -8.96 3.36 17.97
C ILE A 46 -7.90 3.45 16.93
N VAL A 47 -6.80 3.88 17.42
CA VAL A 47 -5.55 3.60 16.77
C VAL A 47 -5.27 2.14 17.03
N SER A 48 -5.37 1.31 16.01
CA SER A 48 -4.98 -0.08 16.14
C SER A 48 -3.48 -0.14 16.40
N LYS A 49 -3.09 -0.84 17.47
CA LYS A 49 -1.69 -1.09 17.76
C LYS A 49 -1.14 -2.27 16.98
N LYS A 50 -1.99 -2.95 16.21
CA LYS A 50 -1.60 -4.07 15.39
C LYS A 50 -0.99 -3.60 14.09
N THR A 51 -0.01 -4.34 13.60
CA THR A 51 0.48 -4.18 12.25
C THR A 51 -0.65 -4.47 11.28
N GLU A 52 -0.87 -3.57 10.36
CA GLU A 52 -1.87 -3.73 9.32
C GLU A 52 -1.17 -4.00 7.98
N PHE A 53 -1.78 -4.86 7.18
CA PHE A 53 -1.22 -5.29 5.90
C PHE A 53 -2.09 -4.80 4.76
N TYR A 54 -1.43 -4.36 3.69
CA TYR A 54 -2.10 -3.76 2.54
C TYR A 54 -1.54 -4.29 1.24
N VAL A 55 -2.41 -4.39 0.24
CA VAL A 55 -2.00 -4.45 -1.15
C VAL A 55 -2.18 -3.05 -1.71
N LEU A 56 -1.12 -2.51 -2.30
CA LEU A 56 -1.13 -1.19 -2.92
C LEU A 56 -1.10 -1.35 -4.42
N SER A 57 -1.90 -0.59 -5.13
CA SER A 57 -1.73 -0.45 -6.57
C SER A 57 -1.40 0.99 -6.90
N PHE A 58 -0.39 1.17 -7.73
CA PHE A 58 0.12 2.48 -8.12
C PHE A 58 -0.33 2.79 -9.54
N GLU A 59 -1.02 3.89 -9.71
CA GLU A 59 -1.54 4.34 -10.98
C GLU A 59 -1.13 5.79 -11.19
N ARG A 60 -1.40 6.33 -12.38
CA ARG A 60 -1.06 7.72 -12.69
C ARG A 60 -1.76 8.71 -11.78
N GLU A 61 -2.99 8.40 -11.42
CA GLU A 61 -3.84 9.29 -10.60
C GLU A 61 -3.50 9.22 -9.13
N GLY A 62 -2.97 8.11 -8.67
CA GLY A 62 -2.69 7.93 -7.25
C GLY A 62 -2.49 6.49 -6.85
N ILE A 63 -2.60 6.26 -5.55
CA ILE A 63 -2.34 4.95 -4.94
C ILE A 63 -3.61 4.44 -4.29
N THR A 64 -4.00 3.22 -4.63
CA THR A 64 -5.10 2.53 -3.97
C THR A 64 -4.56 1.60 -2.91
N PHE A 65 -5.08 1.70 -1.69
CA PHE A 65 -4.72 0.85 -0.56
C PHE A 65 -5.90 -0.07 -0.27
N MET A 66 -5.67 -1.37 -0.23
CA MET A 66 -6.66 -2.34 0.22
C MET A 66 -6.07 -3.18 1.35
N GLN A 67 -6.65 -3.04 2.53
CA GLN A 67 -6.20 -3.77 3.71
C GLN A 67 -6.65 -5.23 3.64
N TYR A 68 -5.79 -6.14 4.04
CA TYR A 68 -6.14 -7.55 4.11
C TYR A 68 -5.69 -8.16 5.44
N ASP A 69 -6.35 -9.27 5.80
CA ASP A 69 -5.98 -10.10 6.92
C ASP A 69 -6.06 -11.54 6.46
N ASN A 70 -4.95 -12.25 6.55
CA ASN A 70 -4.78 -13.57 5.95
C ASN A 70 -5.04 -13.51 4.43
N LEU A 71 -6.11 -14.14 3.95
CA LEU A 71 -6.43 -14.17 2.52
C LEU A 71 -7.68 -13.36 2.19
N LYS A 72 -8.16 -12.55 3.12
CA LYS A 72 -9.39 -11.79 2.94
C LYS A 72 -9.09 -10.30 2.95
N PHE A 73 -9.68 -9.59 1.99
CA PHE A 73 -9.66 -8.13 2.04
C PHE A 73 -10.72 -7.66 3.01
N LEU A 74 -10.32 -6.68 3.83
CA LEU A 74 -11.23 -6.06 4.78
C LEU A 74 -12.03 -4.97 4.07
N ASP A 75 -13.12 -4.54 4.69
CA ASP A 75 -13.93 -3.46 4.15
C ASP A 75 -13.13 -2.16 4.12
N GLY A 76 -13.33 -1.40 3.07
CA GLY A 76 -12.69 -0.11 2.92
C GLY A 76 -11.54 -0.13 1.92
N VAL A 77 -11.64 0.80 1.00
CA VAL A 77 -10.59 1.07 0.02
C VAL A 77 -10.19 2.52 0.20
N TYR A 78 -8.89 2.77 0.33
CA TYR A 78 -8.38 4.13 0.47
C TYR A 78 -7.68 4.51 -0.83
N PHE A 79 -8.08 5.63 -1.41
CA PHE A 79 -7.42 6.15 -2.59
C PHE A 79 -6.73 7.47 -2.25
N PHE A 80 -5.43 7.53 -2.55
CA PHE A 80 -4.63 8.74 -2.33
C PHE A 80 -4.33 9.38 -3.67
N ASP A 81 -5.08 10.40 -4.01
CA ASP A 81 -4.91 11.15 -5.25
C ASP A 81 -3.59 11.92 -5.19
N TYR A 82 -2.73 11.73 -6.18
CA TYR A 82 -1.43 12.41 -6.21
C TYR A 82 -1.53 13.92 -6.24
N CYS A 83 -2.66 14.46 -6.67
CA CYS A 83 -2.87 15.91 -6.61
C CYS A 83 -2.78 16.46 -5.19
N PHE A 84 -3.08 15.63 -4.20
CA PHE A 84 -3.07 16.04 -2.80
C PHE A 84 -1.92 15.44 -2.01
N VAL A 85 -1.01 14.75 -2.68
CA VAL A 85 0.16 14.13 -2.05
C VAL A 85 1.33 15.10 -2.14
N THR A 86 2.02 15.29 -1.04
CA THR A 86 3.26 16.07 -0.99
C THR A 86 4.34 15.29 -0.27
N ASP A 87 5.59 15.69 -0.46
CA ASP A 87 6.75 15.10 0.22
C ASP A 87 6.85 13.58 0.06
N PHE A 88 6.55 13.11 -1.13
CA PHE A 88 6.58 11.68 -1.44
C PHE A 88 8.04 11.22 -1.54
N LYS A 89 8.38 10.19 -0.75
CA LYS A 89 9.73 9.61 -0.73
C LYS A 89 9.65 8.11 -0.54
N VAL A 90 10.50 7.39 -1.22
CA VAL A 90 10.68 5.96 -1.00
C VAL A 90 12.16 5.71 -0.77
N LYS A 91 12.49 5.09 0.35
CA LYS A 91 13.86 4.86 0.78
C LYS A 91 14.09 3.38 1.04
N LYS A 92 15.15 2.84 0.45
CA LYS A 92 15.49 1.44 0.66
C LYS A 92 16.02 1.22 2.08
N LYS A 93 15.48 0.20 2.74
CA LYS A 93 15.88 -0.18 4.10
C LYS A 93 15.97 -1.71 4.19
N GLY A 94 17.05 -2.29 3.70
CA GLY A 94 17.25 -3.73 3.73
C GLY A 94 16.25 -4.46 2.84
N ALA A 95 15.49 -5.37 3.41
CA ALA A 95 14.51 -6.18 2.69
C ALA A 95 13.24 -5.42 2.33
N GLU A 96 13.11 -4.19 2.79
CA GLU A 96 11.93 -3.36 2.61
C GLU A 96 12.31 -1.98 2.11
N SER A 97 11.32 -1.25 1.61
CA SER A 97 11.44 0.18 1.31
C SER A 97 10.44 0.94 2.15
N GLU A 98 10.88 2.02 2.75
CA GLU A 98 9.97 2.90 3.49
C GLU A 98 9.37 3.92 2.53
N MET A 99 8.06 3.89 2.38
CA MET A 99 7.31 4.88 1.60
C MET A 99 6.68 5.87 2.57
N ARG A 100 6.89 7.14 2.30
CA ARG A 100 6.42 8.21 3.18
C ARG A 100 5.90 9.35 2.34
N PHE A 101 4.75 9.88 2.71
CA PHE A 101 4.21 11.08 2.08
C PHE A 101 3.25 11.79 3.03
N MET A 102 2.94 13.04 2.68
CA MET A 102 1.94 13.82 3.40
C MET A 102 0.64 13.84 2.61
N TYR A 103 -0.46 13.68 3.29
CA TYR A 103 -1.78 13.73 2.70
C TYR A 103 -2.74 14.44 3.66
N GLN A 104 -3.27 15.58 3.24
CA GLN A 104 -4.21 16.35 4.05
C GLN A 104 -3.69 16.63 5.48
N GLY A 105 -2.40 16.99 5.56
CA GLY A 105 -1.78 17.30 6.84
C GLY A 105 -1.37 16.11 7.69
N GLN A 106 -1.55 14.91 7.19
CA GLN A 106 -1.18 13.70 7.92
C GLN A 106 -0.06 12.95 7.20
N GLU A 107 0.85 12.41 7.97
CA GLU A 107 1.93 11.62 7.42
C GLU A 107 1.48 10.16 7.24
N VAL A 108 1.71 9.63 6.05
CA VAL A 108 1.47 8.23 5.73
C VAL A 108 2.81 7.54 5.59
N VAL A 109 3.02 6.48 6.35
CA VAL A 109 4.27 5.72 6.33
C VAL A 109 3.95 4.24 6.23
N LEU A 110 4.43 3.60 5.18
CA LEU A 110 4.29 2.16 4.99
C LEU A 110 5.63 1.55 4.60
N MET A 111 5.81 0.31 5.00
CA MET A 111 6.97 -0.49 4.59
C MET A 111 6.55 -1.37 3.43
N LEU A 112 7.21 -1.20 2.28
CA LEU A 112 6.94 -1.98 1.07
C LEU A 112 7.86 -3.17 1.04
N GLN A 113 7.32 -4.34 0.76
CA GLN A 113 8.12 -5.56 0.64
C GLN A 113 8.91 -5.53 -0.68
N ARG A 114 10.21 -5.73 -0.61
CA ARG A 114 11.09 -5.67 -1.79
C ARG A 114 11.27 -7.01 -2.47
N TYR A 115 11.20 -8.09 -1.71
CA TYR A 115 11.32 -9.44 -2.26
C TYR A 115 10.72 -10.46 -1.29
N ALA A 116 10.42 -11.63 -1.81
CA ALA A 116 10.01 -12.76 -1.01
C ALA A 116 10.52 -14.04 -1.67
N VAL A 117 10.97 -14.99 -0.85
CA VAL A 117 11.55 -16.23 -1.34
C VAL A 117 10.53 -17.04 -2.16
N ASP A 118 9.29 -17.07 -1.70
CA ASP A 118 8.21 -17.82 -2.36
C ASP A 118 7.54 -17.07 -3.51
N SER A 119 7.92 -15.82 -3.74
CA SER A 119 7.30 -14.97 -4.76
C SER A 119 8.35 -14.07 -5.40
N PRO A 120 9.22 -14.63 -6.25
CA PRO A 120 10.32 -13.86 -6.85
C PRO A 120 9.84 -12.69 -7.72
N TRP A 121 8.60 -12.73 -8.19
CA TRP A 121 8.02 -11.65 -8.98
C TRP A 121 7.83 -10.35 -8.20
N ILE A 122 7.83 -10.40 -6.86
CA ILE A 122 7.77 -9.18 -6.04
C ILE A 122 8.97 -8.28 -6.31
N LYS A 123 10.15 -8.86 -6.47
CA LYS A 123 11.37 -8.11 -6.79
C LYS A 123 11.23 -7.39 -8.13
N GLU A 124 10.65 -8.06 -9.11
CA GLU A 124 10.42 -7.49 -10.45
C GLU A 124 9.42 -6.34 -10.39
N TYR A 125 8.35 -6.51 -9.62
CA TYR A 125 7.34 -5.48 -9.44
C TYR A 125 7.94 -4.24 -8.76
N MET A 126 8.74 -4.44 -7.72
CA MET A 126 9.39 -3.33 -7.04
C MET A 126 10.34 -2.58 -7.97
N HIS A 127 11.11 -3.32 -8.77
CA HIS A 127 12.00 -2.72 -9.75
C HIS A 127 11.23 -1.86 -10.78
N TYR A 128 10.12 -2.38 -11.25
CA TYR A 128 9.25 -1.66 -12.18
C TYR A 128 8.74 -0.36 -11.55
N LEU A 129 8.28 -0.42 -10.31
CA LEU A 129 7.79 0.77 -9.60
C LEU A 129 8.89 1.79 -9.40
N GLU A 130 10.08 1.34 -9.02
CA GLU A 130 11.23 2.23 -8.83
C GLU A 130 11.63 2.93 -10.14
N GLN A 131 11.64 2.20 -11.24
CA GLN A 131 11.97 2.77 -12.55
C GLN A 131 10.96 3.81 -13.01
N ASN A 132 9.72 3.68 -12.59
CA ASN A 132 8.64 4.60 -12.94
C ASN A 132 8.37 5.63 -11.85
N HIS A 133 9.25 5.73 -10.84
CA HIS A 133 9.13 6.67 -9.73
C HIS A 133 7.77 6.57 -9.04
N PHE A 134 7.21 5.34 -8.97
CA PHE A 134 5.90 5.06 -8.36
C PHE A 134 4.80 5.90 -9.00
N PHE A 135 5.01 6.34 -10.25
CA PHE A 135 4.08 7.17 -11.02
C PHE A 135 3.81 8.55 -10.38
N TYR A 136 4.63 8.93 -9.41
CA TYR A 136 4.54 10.23 -8.76
C TYR A 136 5.56 11.18 -9.39
N ASP A 137 5.10 12.32 -9.87
CA ASP A 137 5.95 13.38 -10.43
C ASP A 137 5.84 14.64 -9.61
#